data_8b315d973a9b1e2f3b00f0b8aeb691c7
#
_entry.id   8b315d973a9b1e2f3b00f0b8aeb691c7
#
_cell.length_a   1.000
_cell.length_b   1.000
_cell.length_c   1.000
_cell.angle_alpha   90.00
_cell.angle_beta   90.00
_cell.angle_gamma   90.00
#
_symmetry.space_group_name_H-M   'P 1'
#
loop_
_entity.id
_entity.type
_entity.pdbx_description
1 polymer ?
#
loop_
_entity_poly.entity_id
_entity_poly.type
_entity_poly.pdbx_seq_one_letter_code
_entity_poly.pdbx_strand_id
1 'polypeptide(L)'
;VRPSRIRGKLSSETQTLSPVPAGGELKTEYAVQVEVEMYPVVSHAMAHNRISPVQRVILHNRGGLRTGVEVRVVVRDGQGVLSEPFAVHADLEQGATTNLRDLAVHLDAAAMNQVEEARPGTLEVVLLHEGEVIGSVTEPVHILAARQWLWQPSGLALELLAAHVMPNAPEVSELLGNAASRLQQITGQSQIDGYQSGPERVDAIV
;
A
#
# COMPACT_ATOMS: atom_id res chain seq x y z
N VAL A 1 7.62 59.83 -23.94
CA VAL A 1 8.23 58.74 -23.20
C VAL A 1 7.28 57.55 -23.24
N ARG A 2 7.59 56.49 -24.03
CA ARG A 2 6.78 55.29 -24.17
C ARG A 2 7.31 54.24 -23.16
N PRO A 3 6.48 53.49 -22.44
CA PRO A 3 6.95 52.32 -21.68
C PRO A 3 7.03 51.08 -22.58
N SER A 4 8.18 50.41 -22.54
CA SER A 4 8.48 49.17 -23.21
C SER A 4 7.74 48.00 -22.56
N ARG A 5 6.99 47.21 -23.38
CA ARG A 5 6.38 45.92 -22.99
C ARG A 5 7.45 44.85 -22.92
N ILE A 6 7.73 44.33 -21.77
CA ILE A 6 8.46 43.06 -21.59
C ILE A 6 7.44 41.93 -21.71
N ARG A 7 7.50 41.14 -22.78
CA ARG A 7 6.80 39.86 -22.92
C ARG A 7 7.64 38.81 -22.24
N GLY A 8 7.26 38.42 -21.06
CA GLY A 8 7.72 37.17 -20.44
C GLY A 8 7.04 35.97 -21.10
N LYS A 9 7.84 35.13 -21.75
CA LYS A 9 7.42 33.86 -22.33
C LYS A 9 7.39 32.83 -21.20
N LEU A 10 6.23 32.51 -20.66
CA LEU A 10 6.03 31.38 -19.77
C LEU A 10 6.14 30.11 -20.62
N SER A 11 7.28 29.45 -20.56
CA SER A 11 7.42 28.05 -21.02
C SER A 11 6.81 27.14 -19.97
N SER A 12 5.62 26.66 -20.24
CA SER A 12 5.03 25.53 -19.49
C SER A 12 5.73 24.26 -19.97
N GLU A 13 6.78 23.86 -19.27
CA GLU A 13 7.30 22.50 -19.39
C GLU A 13 6.35 21.57 -18.64
N THR A 14 5.43 20.98 -19.39
CA THR A 14 4.68 19.80 -18.96
C THR A 14 5.68 18.64 -18.94
N GLN A 15 6.23 18.31 -17.78
CA GLN A 15 6.95 17.04 -17.59
C GLN A 15 5.94 15.89 -17.74
N THR A 16 5.86 15.37 -18.95
CA THR A 16 5.22 14.09 -19.23
C THR A 16 6.07 13.01 -18.57
N LEU A 17 5.58 12.46 -17.45
CA LEU A 17 6.15 11.25 -16.88
C LEU A 17 6.00 10.15 -17.93
N SER A 18 7.12 9.74 -18.50
CA SER A 18 7.17 8.56 -19.37
C SER A 18 6.63 7.36 -18.61
N PRO A 19 5.83 6.48 -19.26
CA PRO A 19 5.39 5.25 -18.62
C PRO A 19 6.64 4.44 -18.25
N VAL A 20 6.72 4.04 -16.98
CA VAL A 20 7.72 3.08 -16.50
C VAL A 20 7.55 1.81 -17.35
N PRO A 21 8.59 1.29 -18.00
CA PRO A 21 8.47 0.06 -18.77
C PRO A 21 8.12 -1.08 -17.80
N ALA A 22 6.97 -1.70 -18.01
CA ALA A 22 6.62 -2.98 -17.42
C ALA A 22 7.57 -4.03 -18.04
N GLY A 23 8.65 -4.35 -17.33
CA GLY A 23 9.65 -5.27 -17.78
C GLY A 23 10.59 -5.63 -16.65
N GLY A 24 10.09 -6.44 -15.69
CA GLY A 24 10.99 -7.21 -14.84
C GLY A 24 11.79 -8.16 -15.73
N GLU A 25 13.12 -8.14 -15.64
CA GLU A 25 13.96 -9.10 -16.34
C GLU A 25 13.54 -10.52 -15.93
N LEU A 26 12.92 -11.23 -16.88
CA LEU A 26 12.64 -12.65 -16.77
C LEU A 26 13.97 -13.39 -16.66
N LYS A 27 14.39 -13.72 -15.43
CA LYS A 27 15.45 -14.69 -15.23
C LYS A 27 14.94 -16.05 -15.75
N THR A 28 15.33 -16.39 -16.97
CA THR A 28 14.90 -17.56 -17.74
C THR A 28 15.38 -18.90 -17.12
N GLU A 29 15.97 -18.87 -15.95
CA GLU A 29 16.64 -20.00 -15.29
C GLU A 29 15.76 -20.84 -14.36
N TYR A 30 14.60 -20.31 -13.95
CA TYR A 30 13.76 -21.00 -12.97
C TYR A 30 12.72 -21.92 -13.62
N ALA A 31 12.48 -23.07 -12.97
CA ALA A 31 11.46 -24.03 -13.39
C ALA A 31 10.03 -23.52 -13.20
N VAL A 32 9.82 -22.52 -12.32
CA VAL A 32 8.54 -21.86 -12.07
C VAL A 32 8.68 -20.38 -12.40
N GLN A 33 7.85 -19.93 -13.33
CA GLN A 33 7.73 -18.50 -13.63
C GLN A 33 6.73 -17.87 -12.63
N VAL A 34 7.10 -16.71 -12.08
CA VAL A 34 6.30 -15.96 -11.11
C VAL A 34 5.87 -14.64 -11.71
N GLU A 35 4.58 -14.33 -11.61
CA GLU A 35 4.02 -13.02 -11.92
C GLU A 35 3.29 -12.50 -10.69
N VAL A 36 3.36 -11.20 -10.44
CA VAL A 36 2.68 -10.57 -9.31
C VAL A 36 1.84 -9.39 -9.76
N GLU A 37 0.58 -9.36 -9.32
CA GLU A 37 -0.28 -8.19 -9.42
C GLU A 37 -0.27 -7.47 -8.08
N MET A 38 0.14 -6.22 -8.07
CA MET A 38 0.35 -5.46 -6.85
C MET A 38 0.01 -3.99 -7.05
N TYR A 39 -0.19 -3.27 -5.95
CA TYR A 39 -0.23 -1.82 -5.99
C TYR A 39 1.19 -1.27 -6.22
N PRO A 40 1.37 -0.33 -7.16
CA PRO A 40 2.68 0.24 -7.45
C PRO A 40 3.19 1.18 -6.35
N VAL A 41 2.35 1.45 -5.36
CA VAL A 41 2.60 2.38 -4.25
C VAL A 41 2.24 1.72 -2.94
N VAL A 42 3.06 1.93 -1.91
CA VAL A 42 2.77 1.53 -0.53
C VAL A 42 2.84 2.74 0.41
N SER A 43 2.02 2.72 1.46
CA SER A 43 1.90 3.84 2.39
C SER A 43 1.70 3.36 3.84
N HIS A 44 1.99 4.24 4.80
CA HIS A 44 1.68 4.00 6.21
C HIS A 44 0.17 3.74 6.43
N ALA A 45 -0.70 4.41 5.66
CA ALA A 45 -2.15 4.19 5.74
C ALA A 45 -2.55 2.74 5.38
N MET A 46 -1.90 2.14 4.37
CA MET A 46 -2.10 0.72 4.05
C MET A 46 -1.63 -0.20 5.19
N ALA A 47 -0.46 0.11 5.79
CA ALA A 47 0.05 -0.63 6.93
C ALA A 47 -0.92 -0.57 8.13
N HIS A 48 -1.39 0.63 8.47
CA HIS A 48 -2.32 0.86 9.57
C HIS A 48 -3.64 0.10 9.40
N ASN A 49 -4.19 0.10 8.19
CA ASN A 49 -5.45 -0.58 7.86
C ASN A 49 -5.28 -2.03 7.40
N ARG A 50 -4.05 -2.58 7.49
CA ARG A 50 -3.71 -3.96 7.11
C ARG A 50 -4.13 -4.31 5.67
N ILE A 51 -3.99 -3.34 4.75
CA ILE A 51 -4.27 -3.53 3.34
C ILE A 51 -3.04 -4.15 2.70
N SER A 52 -3.22 -5.33 2.09
CA SER A 52 -2.15 -6.03 1.37
C SER A 52 -1.71 -5.23 0.14
N PRO A 53 -0.41 -5.02 -0.08
CA PRO A 53 0.08 -4.45 -1.33
C PRO A 53 -0.02 -5.44 -2.49
N VAL A 54 -0.19 -6.74 -2.23
CA VAL A 54 -0.31 -7.79 -3.24
C VAL A 54 -1.75 -8.16 -3.43
N GLN A 55 -2.22 -8.11 -4.67
CA GLN A 55 -3.55 -8.51 -5.08
C GLN A 55 -3.59 -9.99 -5.49
N ARG A 56 -2.56 -10.43 -6.21
CA ARG A 56 -2.47 -11.80 -6.73
C ARG A 56 -1.03 -12.18 -7.04
N VAL A 57 -0.68 -13.44 -6.80
CA VAL A 57 0.55 -14.08 -7.30
C VAL A 57 0.15 -15.22 -8.23
N ILE A 58 0.71 -15.25 -9.43
CA ILE A 58 0.46 -16.23 -10.48
C ILE A 58 1.73 -17.05 -10.67
N LEU A 59 1.61 -18.36 -10.55
CA LEU A 59 2.72 -19.30 -10.62
C LEU A 59 2.52 -20.23 -11.82
N HIS A 60 3.43 -20.18 -12.79
CA HIS A 60 3.44 -21.04 -13.96
C HIS A 60 4.48 -22.14 -13.78
N ASN A 61 4.04 -23.35 -13.40
CA ASN A 61 4.94 -24.48 -13.24
C ASN A 61 5.18 -25.16 -14.59
N ARG A 62 6.38 -25.04 -15.13
CA ARG A 62 6.79 -25.72 -16.37
C ARG A 62 7.44 -27.09 -16.10
N GLY A 63 7.64 -27.45 -14.85
CA GLY A 63 8.27 -28.70 -14.42
C GLY A 63 7.25 -29.76 -13.98
N GLY A 64 7.72 -30.76 -13.23
CA GLY A 64 6.90 -31.79 -12.61
C GLY A 64 6.05 -31.28 -11.45
N LEU A 65 5.22 -32.18 -10.88
CA LEU A 65 4.46 -31.90 -9.66
C LEU A 65 5.41 -31.48 -8.51
N ARG A 66 5.05 -30.43 -7.80
CA ARG A 66 5.76 -29.94 -6.61
C ARG A 66 4.75 -29.69 -5.49
N THR A 67 4.93 -30.37 -4.38
CA THR A 67 4.07 -30.22 -3.21
C THR A 67 4.73 -29.38 -2.13
N GLY A 68 3.96 -28.59 -1.39
CA GLY A 68 4.47 -27.82 -0.26
C GLY A 68 5.45 -26.70 -0.65
N VAL A 69 5.32 -26.12 -1.84
CA VAL A 69 6.14 -24.98 -2.26
C VAL A 69 5.82 -23.78 -1.35
N GLU A 70 6.85 -23.28 -0.69
CA GLU A 70 6.74 -22.09 0.16
C GLU A 70 6.86 -20.83 -0.71
N VAL A 71 5.86 -19.95 -0.63
CA VAL A 71 5.82 -18.65 -1.31
C VAL A 71 6.05 -17.57 -0.27
N ARG A 72 7.17 -16.89 -0.32
CA ARG A 72 7.52 -15.76 0.54
C ARG A 72 7.32 -14.44 -0.19
N VAL A 73 6.79 -13.45 0.50
CA VAL A 73 6.67 -12.10 -0.02
C VAL A 73 7.29 -11.12 0.95
N VAL A 74 8.13 -10.21 0.44
CA VAL A 74 8.83 -9.21 1.22
C VAL A 74 8.77 -7.87 0.50
N VAL A 75 8.44 -6.81 1.23
CA VAL A 75 8.60 -5.42 0.78
C VAL A 75 9.79 -4.82 1.51
N ARG A 76 10.70 -4.22 0.75
CA ARG A 76 11.92 -3.60 1.30
C ARG A 76 12.33 -2.35 0.54
N ASP A 77 13.19 -1.57 1.17
CA ASP A 77 13.92 -0.47 0.56
C ASP A 77 15.43 -0.62 0.80
N GLY A 78 16.19 0.44 0.51
CA GLY A 78 17.62 0.49 0.77
C GLY A 78 18.00 0.52 2.26
N GLN A 79 17.05 0.71 3.18
CA GLN A 79 17.27 0.83 4.62
C GLN A 79 16.84 -0.43 5.38
N GLY A 80 15.92 -1.23 4.81
CA GLY A 80 15.49 -2.46 5.48
C GLY A 80 14.19 -3.07 4.94
N VAL A 81 13.62 -3.96 5.74
CA VAL A 81 12.35 -4.62 5.44
C VAL A 81 11.20 -3.77 5.99
N LEU A 82 10.18 -3.57 5.16
CA LEU A 82 9.00 -2.77 5.46
C LEU A 82 7.72 -3.60 5.58
N SER A 83 7.80 -4.92 5.41
CA SER A 83 6.68 -5.85 5.60
C SER A 83 6.88 -6.75 6.80
N GLU A 84 5.78 -7.19 7.40
CA GLU A 84 5.79 -8.31 8.34
C GLU A 84 6.23 -9.59 7.61
N PRO A 85 6.82 -10.58 8.31
CA PRO A 85 7.14 -11.87 7.72
C PRO A 85 5.87 -12.53 7.15
N PHE A 86 5.92 -12.93 5.88
CA PHE A 86 4.81 -13.59 5.21
C PHE A 86 5.31 -14.81 4.44
N ALA A 87 4.66 -15.96 4.66
CA ALA A 87 4.85 -17.17 3.88
C ALA A 87 3.54 -17.95 3.77
N VAL A 88 3.29 -18.56 2.62
CA VAL A 88 2.17 -19.45 2.36
C VAL A 88 2.66 -20.66 1.56
N HIS A 89 2.02 -21.81 1.70
CA HIS A 89 2.37 -23.02 0.97
C HIS A 89 1.34 -23.29 -0.13
N ALA A 90 1.82 -23.76 -1.27
CA ALA A 90 1.00 -24.15 -2.42
C ALA A 90 1.54 -25.42 -3.07
N ASP A 91 0.63 -26.23 -3.61
CA ASP A 91 0.98 -27.33 -4.47
C ASP A 91 0.90 -26.89 -5.93
N LEU A 92 1.93 -27.20 -6.70
CA LEU A 92 2.05 -26.84 -8.10
C LEU A 92 1.96 -28.08 -8.98
N GLU A 93 0.83 -28.27 -9.64
CA GLU A 93 0.66 -29.36 -10.59
C GLU A 93 1.57 -29.20 -11.82
N GLN A 94 1.90 -30.32 -12.45
CA GLN A 94 2.75 -30.33 -13.64
C GLN A 94 2.11 -29.55 -14.79
N GLY A 95 2.84 -28.59 -15.34
CA GLY A 95 2.40 -27.78 -16.48
C GLY A 95 1.23 -26.85 -16.20
N ALA A 96 0.84 -26.68 -14.93
CA ALA A 96 -0.33 -25.88 -14.55
C ALA A 96 0.05 -24.46 -14.13
N THR A 97 -0.99 -23.61 -14.11
CA THR A 97 -0.94 -22.27 -13.56
C THR A 97 -1.74 -22.22 -12.26
N THR A 98 -1.07 -21.85 -11.17
CA THR A 98 -1.67 -21.68 -9.85
C THR A 98 -1.84 -20.19 -9.55
N ASN A 99 -3.05 -19.78 -9.13
CA ASN A 99 -3.36 -18.40 -8.76
C ASN A 99 -3.56 -18.30 -7.25
N LEU A 100 -2.70 -17.56 -6.57
CA LEU A 100 -2.82 -17.25 -5.15
C LEU A 100 -3.46 -15.86 -4.99
N ARG A 101 -4.59 -15.81 -4.27
CA ARG A 101 -5.34 -14.60 -4.00
C ARG A 101 -5.50 -14.41 -2.50
N ASP A 102 -5.97 -13.25 -2.10
CA ASP A 102 -6.26 -12.92 -0.71
C ASP A 102 -5.04 -13.15 0.23
N LEU A 103 -3.86 -12.86 -0.31
CA LEU A 103 -2.61 -12.95 0.42
C LEU A 103 -2.54 -11.84 1.46
N ALA A 104 -2.54 -12.22 2.74
CA ALA A 104 -2.49 -11.27 3.85
C ALA A 104 -1.04 -10.76 4.09
N VAL A 105 -0.42 -10.23 3.04
CA VAL A 105 0.88 -9.55 3.14
C VAL A 105 0.67 -8.22 3.82
N HIS A 106 1.21 -8.03 5.01
CA HIS A 106 1.06 -6.79 5.75
C HIS A 106 2.35 -6.01 5.79
N LEU A 107 2.22 -4.69 5.65
CA LEU A 107 3.33 -3.77 5.89
C LEU A 107 3.50 -3.58 7.40
N ASP A 108 4.74 -3.43 7.85
CA ASP A 108 5.04 -3.09 9.23
C ASP A 108 4.71 -1.61 9.48
N ALA A 109 3.68 -1.36 10.28
CA ALA A 109 3.20 -0.01 10.55
C ALA A 109 4.25 0.85 11.26
N ALA A 110 5.08 0.27 12.14
CA ALA A 110 6.12 0.99 12.83
C ALA A 110 7.25 1.40 11.87
N ALA A 111 7.69 0.47 11.00
CA ALA A 111 8.68 0.76 9.98
C ALA A 111 8.17 1.79 8.97
N MET A 112 6.92 1.66 8.50
CA MET A 112 6.31 2.62 7.58
C MET A 112 6.13 4.01 8.18
N ASN A 113 5.88 4.10 9.50
CA ASN A 113 5.78 5.39 10.21
C ASN A 113 7.12 6.13 10.32
N GLN A 114 8.25 5.44 10.15
CA GLN A 114 9.58 6.05 10.13
C GLN A 114 10.03 6.56 8.76
N VAL A 115 9.21 6.38 7.73
CA VAL A 115 9.53 6.87 6.39
C VAL A 115 9.28 8.37 6.32
N GLU A 116 10.34 9.17 6.41
CA GLU A 116 10.27 10.64 6.39
C GLU A 116 10.08 11.20 4.99
N GLU A 117 10.71 10.57 3.98
CA GLU A 117 10.66 10.99 2.58
C GLU A 117 10.25 9.82 1.68
N ALA A 118 9.49 10.15 0.63
CA ALA A 118 9.12 9.17 -0.38
C ALA A 118 10.37 8.65 -1.11
N ARG A 119 10.41 7.34 -1.34
CA ARG A 119 11.60 6.68 -1.92
C ARG A 119 11.23 5.41 -2.68
N PRO A 120 12.11 4.97 -3.61
CA PRO A 120 11.92 3.69 -4.28
C PRO A 120 12.14 2.52 -3.31
N GLY A 121 11.41 1.45 -3.55
CA GLY A 121 11.59 0.16 -2.89
C GLY A 121 11.32 -0.98 -3.87
N THR A 122 11.29 -2.19 -3.35
CA THR A 122 11.00 -3.41 -4.11
C THR A 122 10.05 -4.30 -3.34
N LEU A 123 9.16 -4.97 -4.08
CA LEU A 123 8.42 -6.12 -3.62
C LEU A 123 9.04 -7.35 -4.26
N GLU A 124 9.45 -8.30 -3.44
CA GLU A 124 10.07 -9.54 -3.85
C GLU A 124 9.16 -10.72 -3.50
N VAL A 125 8.93 -11.59 -4.47
CA VAL A 125 8.27 -12.88 -4.28
C VAL A 125 9.30 -13.97 -4.56
N VAL A 126 9.50 -14.87 -3.60
CA VAL A 126 10.44 -15.98 -3.70
C VAL A 126 9.72 -17.30 -3.45
N LEU A 127 9.95 -18.27 -4.34
CA LEU A 127 9.45 -19.62 -4.21
C LEU A 127 10.55 -20.55 -3.74
N LEU A 128 10.29 -21.27 -2.65
CA LEU A 128 11.21 -22.28 -2.12
C LEU A 128 10.54 -23.66 -2.16
N HIS A 129 11.30 -24.65 -2.60
CA HIS A 129 10.90 -26.05 -2.54
C HIS A 129 12.08 -26.85 -2.01
N GLU A 130 11.89 -27.60 -0.92
CA GLU A 130 12.95 -28.34 -0.24
C GLU A 130 14.18 -27.48 0.14
N GLY A 131 13.95 -26.18 0.41
CA GLY A 131 14.98 -25.20 0.76
C GLY A 131 15.70 -24.55 -0.43
N GLU A 132 15.43 -24.97 -1.66
CA GLU A 132 15.99 -24.39 -2.86
C GLU A 132 15.05 -23.34 -3.49
N VAL A 133 15.62 -22.28 -4.06
CA VAL A 133 14.85 -21.27 -4.80
C VAL A 133 14.52 -21.80 -6.18
N ILE A 134 13.23 -21.99 -6.46
CA ILE A 134 12.72 -22.52 -7.73
C ILE A 134 12.07 -21.46 -8.62
N GLY A 135 11.85 -20.26 -8.10
CA GLY A 135 11.30 -19.12 -8.82
C GLY A 135 11.41 -17.85 -8.00
N SER A 136 11.55 -16.72 -8.64
CA SER A 136 11.47 -15.41 -7.98
C SER A 136 11.10 -14.32 -8.96
N VAL A 137 10.46 -13.25 -8.43
CA VAL A 137 10.23 -11.99 -9.15
C VAL A 137 10.47 -10.82 -8.18
N THR A 138 11.00 -9.75 -8.71
CA THR A 138 11.20 -8.49 -7.96
C THR A 138 10.60 -7.37 -8.77
N GLU A 139 9.64 -6.67 -8.17
CA GLU A 139 8.94 -5.55 -8.79
C GLU A 139 9.24 -4.26 -8.05
N PRO A 140 9.41 -3.15 -8.77
CA PRO A 140 9.60 -1.86 -8.17
C PRO A 140 8.31 -1.38 -7.49
N VAL A 141 8.45 -0.76 -6.33
CA VAL A 141 7.35 -0.13 -5.60
C VAL A 141 7.76 1.26 -5.14
N HIS A 142 6.81 2.20 -5.15
CA HIS A 142 7.02 3.54 -4.61
C HIS A 142 6.53 3.60 -3.16
N ILE A 143 7.44 3.93 -2.24
CA ILE A 143 7.15 4.03 -0.81
C ILE A 143 6.87 5.49 -0.49
N LEU A 144 5.67 5.78 0.00
CA LEU A 144 5.29 7.13 0.41
C LEU A 144 5.85 7.46 1.80
N ALA A 145 6.15 8.73 2.03
CA ALA A 145 6.42 9.21 3.38
C ALA A 145 5.22 8.96 4.31
N ALA A 146 5.45 8.79 5.61
CA ALA A 146 4.42 8.40 6.59
C ALA A 146 3.18 9.30 6.58
N ARG A 147 3.39 10.60 6.35
CA ARG A 147 2.31 11.62 6.30
C ARG A 147 1.92 12.05 4.89
N GLN A 148 2.44 11.37 3.88
CA GLN A 148 2.13 11.66 2.48
C GLN A 148 0.93 10.84 2.05
N TRP A 149 0.04 11.46 1.29
CA TRP A 149 -1.05 10.76 0.62
C TRP A 149 -0.86 10.81 -0.89
N LEU A 150 -1.47 9.89 -1.61
CA LEU A 150 -1.37 9.82 -3.05
C LEU A 150 -2.31 10.87 -3.68
N TRP A 151 -1.73 11.91 -4.31
CA TRP A 151 -2.49 13.02 -4.89
C TRP A 151 -3.06 12.73 -6.30
N GLN A 152 -2.46 11.82 -7.05
CA GLN A 152 -2.94 11.48 -8.40
C GLN A 152 -3.44 10.03 -8.43
N PRO A 153 -4.73 9.80 -8.26
CA PRO A 153 -5.30 8.48 -8.45
C PRO A 153 -5.34 8.15 -9.95
N SER A 154 -4.40 7.38 -10.45
CA SER A 154 -4.66 6.52 -11.60
C SER A 154 -5.71 5.49 -11.17
N GLY A 155 -6.52 4.92 -12.07
CA GLY A 155 -7.73 4.15 -11.74
C GLY A 155 -7.62 3.09 -10.63
N LEU A 156 -6.43 2.56 -10.32
CA LEU A 156 -6.13 1.68 -9.19
C LEU A 156 -6.05 2.40 -7.83
N ALA A 157 -5.95 3.72 -7.81
CA ALA A 157 -5.67 4.47 -6.59
C ALA A 157 -6.92 4.96 -5.86
N LEU A 158 -8.11 4.88 -6.46
CA LEU A 158 -9.37 5.22 -5.78
C LEU A 158 -9.64 4.28 -4.60
N GLU A 159 -9.32 3.00 -4.76
CA GLU A 159 -9.41 2.01 -3.67
C GLU A 159 -8.43 2.34 -2.54
N LEU A 160 -7.25 2.84 -2.87
CA LEU A 160 -6.25 3.26 -1.87
C LEU A 160 -6.63 4.53 -1.12
N LEU A 161 -7.54 5.36 -1.64
CA LEU A 161 -8.07 6.51 -0.87
C LEU A 161 -8.80 6.06 0.39
N ALA A 162 -9.51 4.93 0.34
CA ALA A 162 -10.14 4.35 1.52
C ALA A 162 -9.13 3.96 2.59
N ALA A 163 -7.90 3.60 2.19
CA ALA A 163 -6.82 3.29 3.12
C ALA A 163 -6.41 4.48 4.01
N HIS A 164 -6.62 5.72 3.54
CA HIS A 164 -6.31 6.92 4.32
C HIS A 164 -7.37 7.27 5.36
N VAL A 165 -8.49 6.55 5.40
CA VAL A 165 -9.47 6.67 6.49
C VAL A 165 -8.96 5.86 7.69
N MET A 166 -8.37 6.54 8.66
CA MET A 166 -7.74 5.93 9.84
C MET A 166 -8.52 6.30 11.11
N PRO A 167 -9.73 5.74 11.34
CA PRO A 167 -10.59 6.14 12.46
C PRO A 167 -9.98 5.81 13.83
N ASN A 168 -9.07 4.84 13.87
CA ASN A 168 -8.40 4.39 15.09
C ASN A 168 -6.99 5.00 15.26
N ALA A 169 -6.64 6.03 14.49
CA ALA A 169 -5.39 6.74 14.69
C ALA A 169 -5.35 7.38 16.08
N PRO A 170 -4.20 7.37 16.79
CA PRO A 170 -4.08 7.96 18.12
C PRO A 170 -4.55 9.41 18.19
N GLU A 171 -4.25 10.19 17.17
CA GLU A 171 -4.64 11.61 17.04
C GLU A 171 -6.16 11.78 16.97
N VAL A 172 -6.87 10.86 16.29
CA VAL A 172 -8.33 10.85 16.22
C VAL A 172 -8.90 10.51 17.60
N SER A 173 -8.33 9.52 18.29
CA SER A 173 -8.75 9.14 19.63
C SER A 173 -8.54 10.28 20.64
N GLU A 174 -7.41 10.99 20.55
CA GLU A 174 -7.13 12.16 21.37
C GLU A 174 -8.11 13.31 21.10
N LEU A 175 -8.37 13.59 19.81
CA LEU A 175 -9.34 14.63 19.41
C LEU A 175 -10.75 14.31 19.95
N LEU A 176 -11.20 13.07 19.79
CA LEU A 176 -12.52 12.63 20.31
C LEU A 176 -12.57 12.69 21.82
N GLY A 177 -11.50 12.34 22.54
CA GLY A 177 -11.40 12.45 23.99
C GLY A 177 -11.51 13.91 24.46
N ASN A 178 -10.81 14.82 23.78
CA ASN A 178 -10.86 16.24 24.06
C ASN A 178 -12.25 16.82 23.78
N ALA A 179 -12.87 16.45 22.66
CA ALA A 179 -14.23 16.85 22.29
C ALA A 179 -15.25 16.35 23.31
N ALA A 180 -15.17 15.07 23.71
CA ALA A 180 -16.07 14.50 24.73
C ALA A 180 -15.93 15.21 26.08
N SER A 181 -14.70 15.51 26.51
CA SER A 181 -14.43 16.26 27.75
C SER A 181 -15.01 17.67 27.68
N ARG A 182 -14.88 18.35 26.55
CA ARG A 182 -15.45 19.70 26.35
C ARG A 182 -16.97 19.66 26.32
N LEU A 183 -17.53 18.65 25.65
CA LEU A 183 -19.00 18.49 25.62
C LEU A 183 -19.55 18.24 27.02
N GLN A 184 -18.91 17.42 27.85
CA GLN A 184 -19.30 17.19 29.24
C GLN A 184 -19.27 18.47 30.07
N GLN A 185 -18.27 19.34 29.87
CA GLN A 185 -18.22 20.64 30.56
C GLN A 185 -19.37 21.58 30.20
N ILE A 186 -19.85 21.54 28.94
CA ILE A 186 -20.89 22.42 28.43
C ILE A 186 -22.28 21.88 28.71
N THR A 187 -22.48 20.55 28.49
CA THR A 187 -23.81 19.93 28.50
C THR A 187 -24.05 18.96 29.66
N GLY A 188 -23.03 18.65 30.45
CA GLY A 188 -23.07 17.61 31.47
C GLY A 188 -23.04 16.17 30.94
N GLN A 189 -22.86 15.96 29.63
CA GLN A 189 -22.84 14.66 28.98
C GLN A 189 -21.57 14.50 28.12
N SER A 190 -20.85 13.41 28.29
CA SER A 190 -19.63 13.10 27.51
C SER A 190 -19.89 12.31 26.24
N GLN A 191 -21.12 11.83 26.01
CA GLN A 191 -21.44 11.05 24.82
C GLN A 191 -21.83 11.97 23.68
N ILE A 192 -21.11 11.84 22.57
CA ILE A 192 -21.52 12.35 21.27
C ILE A 192 -22.49 11.29 20.72
N ASP A 193 -23.72 11.28 21.23
CA ASP A 193 -24.75 10.39 20.70
C ASP A 193 -25.04 10.83 19.26
N GLY A 194 -24.80 9.92 18.34
CA GLY A 194 -25.01 10.18 16.93
C GLY A 194 -26.44 10.60 16.59
N TYR A 195 -26.68 10.88 15.36
CA TYR A 195 -27.86 11.37 14.64
C TYR A 195 -29.25 10.82 15.04
N GLN A 196 -29.34 9.92 16.01
CA GLN A 196 -30.58 9.25 16.41
C GLN A 196 -31.29 9.89 17.65
N SER A 197 -30.70 10.85 18.26
CA SER A 197 -31.31 11.54 19.40
C SER A 197 -31.85 12.88 18.92
N GLY A 198 -33.16 13.03 19.00
CA GLY A 198 -34.08 14.11 18.61
C GLY A 198 -33.57 15.53 18.35
N PRO A 199 -34.42 16.39 17.78
CA PRO A 199 -34.02 17.71 17.26
C PRO A 199 -33.40 18.65 18.30
N GLU A 200 -33.62 18.41 19.59
CA GLU A 200 -33.10 19.22 20.69
C GLU A 200 -31.58 19.15 20.88
N ARG A 201 -30.90 18.16 20.26
CA ARG A 201 -29.45 17.99 20.37
C ARG A 201 -28.66 18.53 19.18
N VAL A 202 -29.33 18.87 18.09
CA VAL A 202 -28.67 19.47 16.90
C VAL A 202 -28.20 20.90 17.23
N ASP A 203 -28.95 21.63 18.06
CA ASP A 203 -28.59 22.99 18.46
C ASP A 203 -27.37 23.07 19.40
N ALA A 204 -26.94 21.94 19.99
CA ALA A 204 -25.76 21.88 20.85
C ALA A 204 -24.46 21.59 20.09
N ILE A 205 -24.54 21.27 18.79
CA ILE A 205 -23.41 20.91 17.95
C ILE A 205 -23.01 22.05 16.98
N VAL A 206 -23.89 23.05 16.81
CA VAL A 206 -23.66 24.29 16.08
C VAL A 206 -23.20 25.40 17.04
#